data_b403cc41abbb401649acc19f7856fe6d
#
_entry.id   b403cc41abbb401649acc19f7856fe6d
#
_cell.length_a   1.000
_cell.length_b   1.000
_cell.length_c   1.000
_cell.angle_alpha   90.00
_cell.angle_beta   90.00
_cell.angle_gamma   90.00
#
_symmetry.space_group_name_H-M   'P 1'
#
loop_
_entity.id
_entity.type
_entity.pdbx_description
1 polymer ?
#
loop_
_entity_poly.entity_id
_entity_poly.type
_entity_poly.pdbx_seq_one_letter_code
_entity_poly.pdbx_strand_id
1 'polypeptide(L)'
;HALQQTGVMHEVVNRAREILHEFDSEEDQCDRACYGCLCNYHNQAVHEILDRNLVLPFQARMERTEVVRVEPSEDRYDDLFGLCESDFEKKVLEAIRRHKLPLPTNAQKTIFNRDVPVAQADFSYDGDGLAIFVDGPDHDKDFVKESDMKKREKLDEMGYRVFVIRYDEDLDNRVASLAQYLGV
;
A
#
# COMPACT_ATOMS: atom_id res chain seq x y z
N HIS A 1 -1.84 -0.63 -8.23
CA HIS A 1 -3.06 -0.33 -9.01
C HIS A 1 -3.32 -1.34 -10.12
N ALA A 2 -2.34 -1.70 -10.94
CA ALA A 2 -2.52 -2.67 -12.03
C ALA A 2 -3.02 -4.04 -11.54
N LEU A 3 -2.54 -4.52 -10.38
CA LEU A 3 -2.88 -5.83 -9.82
C LEU A 3 -4.30 -5.92 -9.22
N GLN A 4 -5.01 -4.80 -9.07
CA GLN A 4 -6.38 -4.78 -8.53
C GLN A 4 -7.46 -5.12 -9.59
N GLN A 5 -7.06 -5.23 -10.86
CA GLN A 5 -7.95 -5.74 -11.91
C GLN A 5 -7.84 -7.27 -11.94
N THR A 6 -8.94 -7.97 -11.79
CA THR A 6 -9.01 -9.44 -11.71
C THR A 6 -8.23 -10.15 -12.84
N GLY A 7 -8.27 -9.60 -14.06
CA GLY A 7 -7.56 -10.15 -15.22
C GLY A 7 -6.03 -10.00 -15.14
N VAL A 8 -5.53 -8.92 -14.54
CA VAL A 8 -4.08 -8.65 -14.48
C VAL A 8 -3.36 -9.60 -13.53
N MET A 9 -4.00 -9.97 -12.40
CA MET A 9 -3.41 -10.94 -11.47
C MET A 9 -3.21 -12.31 -12.14
N HIS A 10 -4.21 -12.79 -12.87
CA HIS A 10 -4.10 -14.04 -13.63
C HIS A 10 -2.99 -13.99 -14.68
N GLU A 11 -2.87 -12.89 -15.41
CA GLU A 11 -1.82 -12.72 -16.43
C GLU A 11 -0.41 -12.72 -15.78
N VAL A 12 -0.23 -12.02 -14.66
CA VAL A 12 1.04 -12.01 -13.90
C VAL A 12 1.41 -13.39 -13.39
N VAL A 13 0.44 -14.12 -12.83
CA VAL A 13 0.67 -15.48 -12.31
C VAL A 13 1.03 -16.44 -13.46
N ASN A 14 0.29 -16.39 -14.57
CA ASN A 14 0.59 -17.23 -15.72
C ASN A 14 1.97 -16.92 -16.31
N ARG A 15 2.32 -15.65 -16.43
CA ARG A 15 3.66 -15.26 -16.90
C ARG A 15 4.77 -15.73 -15.98
N ALA A 16 4.56 -15.68 -14.66
CA ALA A 16 5.51 -16.21 -13.70
C ALA A 16 5.68 -17.73 -13.82
N ARG A 17 4.61 -18.46 -14.07
CA ARG A 17 4.63 -19.93 -14.29
C ARG A 17 5.37 -20.33 -15.58
N GLU A 18 5.17 -19.54 -16.66
CA GLU A 18 5.95 -19.71 -17.92
C GLU A 18 7.44 -19.53 -17.67
N ILE A 19 7.84 -18.46 -16.97
CA ILE A 19 9.26 -18.20 -16.63
C ILE A 19 9.84 -19.35 -15.80
N LEU A 20 9.02 -19.99 -14.95
CA LEU A 20 9.44 -21.12 -14.13
C LEU A 20 9.38 -22.48 -14.86
N HIS A 21 9.21 -22.48 -16.17
CA HIS A 21 9.19 -23.69 -17.02
C HIS A 21 8.05 -24.67 -16.67
N GLU A 22 6.94 -24.20 -16.07
CA GLU A 22 5.85 -25.10 -15.68
C GLU A 22 5.14 -25.72 -16.90
N PHE A 23 5.08 -24.99 -18.01
CA PHE A 23 4.41 -25.40 -19.23
C PHE A 23 5.36 -26.00 -20.29
N ASP A 24 6.64 -26.06 -19.99
CA ASP A 24 7.63 -26.64 -20.89
C ASP A 24 7.51 -28.18 -20.89
N SER A 25 8.07 -28.83 -21.92
CA SER A 25 8.15 -30.29 -21.96
C SER A 25 9.08 -30.82 -20.85
N GLU A 26 8.89 -32.06 -20.42
CA GLU A 26 9.73 -32.66 -19.37
C GLU A 26 11.24 -32.59 -19.68
N GLU A 27 11.59 -32.62 -20.99
CA GLU A 27 12.98 -32.54 -21.45
C GLU A 27 13.56 -31.11 -21.35
N ASP A 28 12.69 -30.08 -21.43
CA ASP A 28 13.11 -28.68 -21.41
C ASP A 28 13.02 -28.03 -20.01
N GLN A 29 12.37 -28.73 -19.08
CA GLN A 29 12.26 -28.25 -17.68
C GLN A 29 13.60 -28.40 -16.95
N CYS A 30 14.00 -27.35 -16.23
CA CYS A 30 15.12 -27.47 -15.30
C CYS A 30 14.69 -28.21 -14.02
N ASP A 31 15.60 -28.95 -13.39
CA ASP A 31 15.33 -29.73 -12.18
C ASP A 31 14.87 -28.82 -11.01
N ARG A 32 15.67 -27.86 -10.64
CA ARG A 32 15.38 -26.95 -9.50
C ARG A 32 15.37 -25.47 -9.89
N ALA A 33 16.41 -25.01 -10.56
CA ALA A 33 16.60 -23.64 -11.00
C ALA A 33 17.64 -23.56 -12.12
N CYS A 34 17.48 -22.61 -13.04
CA CYS A 34 18.43 -22.36 -14.11
C CYS A 34 18.52 -20.86 -14.40
N TYR A 35 19.43 -20.45 -15.28
CA TYR A 35 19.57 -19.05 -15.72
C TYR A 35 18.38 -18.55 -16.56
N GLY A 36 17.52 -19.43 -17.04
CA GLY A 36 16.26 -19.08 -17.70
C GLY A 36 15.13 -18.72 -16.73
N CYS A 37 15.25 -19.11 -15.44
CA CYS A 37 14.21 -18.87 -14.44
C CYS A 37 14.71 -18.10 -13.22
N LEU A 38 15.24 -18.76 -12.20
CA LEU A 38 15.55 -18.15 -10.89
C LEU A 38 17.00 -17.72 -10.73
N CYS A 39 17.94 -18.33 -11.48
CA CYS A 39 19.35 -18.02 -11.35
C CYS A 39 19.73 -16.78 -12.16
N ASN A 40 20.57 -15.92 -11.60
CA ASN A 40 21.21 -14.81 -12.31
C ASN A 40 22.60 -14.53 -11.73
N TYR A 41 23.35 -13.64 -12.38
CA TYR A 41 24.72 -13.31 -11.95
C TYR A 41 24.81 -12.75 -10.52
N HIS A 42 23.78 -12.03 -10.08
CA HIS A 42 23.80 -11.36 -8.77
C HIS A 42 23.40 -12.26 -7.60
N ASN A 43 22.79 -13.42 -7.86
CA ASN A 43 22.36 -14.35 -6.83
C ASN A 43 23.15 -15.68 -6.79
N GLN A 44 24.34 -15.74 -7.39
CA GLN A 44 25.16 -16.94 -7.49
C GLN A 44 25.40 -17.64 -6.15
N ALA A 45 25.58 -16.87 -5.09
CA ALA A 45 25.82 -17.41 -3.74
C ALA A 45 24.67 -18.27 -3.19
N VAL A 46 23.49 -18.17 -3.78
CA VAL A 46 22.27 -18.87 -3.31
C VAL A 46 21.69 -19.83 -4.36
N HIS A 47 22.36 -20.06 -5.50
CA HIS A 47 21.86 -20.95 -6.56
C HIS A 47 21.50 -22.34 -6.04
N GLU A 48 22.28 -22.88 -5.10
CA GLU A 48 22.08 -24.24 -4.57
C GLU A 48 20.77 -24.37 -3.75
N ILE A 49 20.24 -23.27 -3.23
CA ILE A 49 19.01 -23.27 -2.42
C ILE A 49 17.78 -22.81 -3.20
N LEU A 50 17.96 -22.32 -4.43
CA LEU A 50 16.84 -21.93 -5.27
C LEU A 50 16.12 -23.18 -5.81
N ASP A 51 14.79 -23.19 -5.66
CA ASP A 51 13.96 -24.29 -6.12
C ASP A 51 12.59 -23.77 -6.58
N ARG A 52 12.36 -23.85 -7.90
CA ARG A 52 11.09 -23.45 -8.52
C ARG A 52 9.90 -24.29 -8.03
N ASN A 53 10.15 -25.54 -7.67
CA ASN A 53 9.10 -26.45 -7.24
C ASN A 53 8.44 -26.03 -5.92
N LEU A 54 9.13 -25.24 -5.10
CA LEU A 54 8.55 -24.66 -3.87
C LEU A 54 7.56 -23.54 -4.14
N VAL A 55 7.68 -22.83 -5.27
CA VAL A 55 6.85 -21.69 -5.62
C VAL A 55 5.64 -22.07 -6.47
N LEU A 56 5.77 -23.07 -7.33
CA LEU A 56 4.71 -23.51 -8.25
C LEU A 56 3.38 -23.83 -7.57
N PRO A 57 3.33 -24.58 -6.44
CA PRO A 57 2.07 -24.85 -5.75
C PRO A 57 1.39 -23.59 -5.19
N PHE A 58 2.19 -22.59 -4.81
CA PHE A 58 1.68 -21.31 -4.35
C PHE A 58 1.06 -20.49 -5.49
N GLN A 59 1.74 -20.44 -6.63
CA GLN A 59 1.24 -19.77 -7.84
C GLN A 59 -0.06 -20.41 -8.36
N ALA A 60 -0.15 -21.75 -8.37
CA ALA A 60 -1.38 -22.45 -8.74
C ALA A 60 -2.56 -22.15 -7.81
N ARG A 61 -2.28 -21.79 -6.55
CA ARG A 61 -3.32 -21.31 -5.63
C ARG A 61 -3.70 -19.86 -5.94
N MET A 62 -2.73 -18.99 -6.25
CA MET A 62 -2.99 -17.60 -6.63
C MET A 62 -3.81 -17.47 -7.90
N GLU A 63 -3.61 -18.36 -8.87
CA GLU A 63 -4.40 -18.41 -10.12
C GLU A 63 -5.90 -18.58 -9.85
N ARG A 64 -6.25 -19.29 -8.78
CA ARG A 64 -7.66 -19.54 -8.39
C ARG A 64 -8.24 -18.46 -7.49
N THR A 65 -7.45 -17.42 -7.17
CA THR A 65 -7.85 -16.36 -6.25
C THR A 65 -8.56 -15.27 -7.02
N GLU A 66 -9.78 -14.97 -6.64
CA GLU A 66 -10.50 -13.80 -7.13
C GLU A 66 -10.07 -12.57 -6.31
N VAL A 67 -9.70 -11.51 -7.02
CA VAL A 67 -9.50 -10.20 -6.38
C VAL A 67 -10.87 -9.55 -6.23
N VAL A 68 -11.43 -9.64 -5.04
CA VAL A 68 -12.72 -9.02 -4.72
C VAL A 68 -12.46 -7.64 -4.13
N ARG A 69 -13.09 -6.62 -4.71
CA ARG A 69 -13.14 -5.30 -4.07
C ARG A 69 -14.06 -5.42 -2.86
N VAL A 70 -13.49 -5.34 -1.66
CA VAL A 70 -14.30 -5.26 -0.45
C VAL A 70 -14.82 -3.83 -0.33
N GLU A 71 -16.12 -3.65 -0.54
CA GLU A 71 -16.78 -2.39 -0.19
C GLU A 71 -16.65 -2.19 1.33
N PRO A 72 -16.28 -0.97 1.78
CA PRO A 72 -16.17 -0.70 3.20
C PRO A 72 -17.55 -0.88 3.86
N SER A 73 -17.64 -1.74 4.87
CA SER A 73 -18.85 -1.86 5.68
C SER A 73 -19.11 -0.56 6.45
N GLU A 74 -20.37 -0.28 6.78
CA GLU A 74 -20.71 0.86 7.67
C GLU A 74 -19.99 0.75 9.01
N ASP A 75 -19.83 -0.47 9.53
CA ASP A 75 -19.07 -0.77 10.75
C ASP A 75 -17.63 -0.21 10.69
N ARG A 76 -16.96 -0.33 9.53
CA ARG A 76 -15.60 0.18 9.37
C ARG A 76 -15.52 1.72 9.39
N TYR A 77 -16.53 2.40 8.86
CA TYR A 77 -16.59 3.86 8.95
C TYR A 77 -16.72 4.31 10.40
N ASP A 78 -17.60 3.65 11.17
CA ASP A 78 -17.84 3.96 12.57
C ASP A 78 -16.60 3.68 13.43
N ASP A 79 -15.88 2.59 13.15
CA ASP A 79 -14.60 2.28 13.80
C ASP A 79 -13.56 3.38 13.57
N LEU A 80 -13.36 3.80 12.31
CA LEU A 80 -12.42 4.87 11.97
C LEU A 80 -12.85 6.21 12.58
N PHE A 81 -14.16 6.51 12.56
CA PHE A 81 -14.71 7.73 13.13
C PHE A 81 -14.51 7.79 14.65
N GLY A 82 -14.62 6.64 15.33
CA GLY A 82 -14.37 6.51 16.76
C GLY A 82 -12.90 6.71 17.16
N LEU A 83 -11.97 6.48 16.22
CA LEU A 83 -10.52 6.67 16.43
C LEU A 83 -10.06 8.11 16.15
N CYS A 84 -10.88 8.95 15.50
CA CYS A 84 -10.52 10.34 15.25
C CYS A 84 -10.37 11.13 16.55
N GLU A 85 -9.23 11.80 16.72
CA GLU A 85 -8.89 12.58 17.92
C GLU A 85 -9.42 14.03 17.85
N SER A 86 -9.74 14.54 16.64
CA SER A 86 -10.22 15.90 16.43
C SER A 86 -11.51 15.95 15.59
N ASP A 87 -12.27 17.04 15.76
CA ASP A 87 -13.45 17.29 14.93
C ASP A 87 -13.08 17.56 13.46
N PHE A 88 -11.86 18.01 13.20
CA PHE A 88 -11.40 18.23 11.83
C PHE A 88 -11.08 16.91 11.13
N GLU A 89 -10.47 15.94 11.81
CA GLU A 89 -10.31 14.58 11.29
C GLU A 89 -11.64 13.93 10.95
N LYS A 90 -12.66 14.08 11.81
CA LYS A 90 -14.01 13.58 11.53
C LYS A 90 -14.59 14.18 10.25
N LYS A 91 -14.43 15.50 10.05
CA LYS A 91 -14.86 16.18 8.81
C LYS A 91 -14.09 15.67 7.58
N VAL A 92 -12.79 15.39 7.72
CA VAL A 92 -11.98 14.79 6.64
C VAL A 92 -12.52 13.40 6.29
N LEU A 93 -12.79 12.54 7.27
CA LEU A 93 -13.32 11.20 7.04
C LEU A 93 -14.74 11.24 6.41
N GLU A 94 -15.59 12.18 6.85
CA GLU A 94 -16.90 12.42 6.23
C GLU A 94 -16.77 12.89 4.78
N ALA A 95 -15.81 13.76 4.48
CA ALA A 95 -15.55 14.23 3.13
C ALA A 95 -15.05 13.08 2.23
N ILE A 96 -14.16 12.21 2.71
CA ILE A 96 -13.71 10.99 2.01
C ILE A 96 -14.91 10.12 1.64
N ARG A 97 -15.83 9.87 2.59
CA ARG A 97 -17.06 9.10 2.35
C ARG A 97 -17.99 9.79 1.34
N ARG A 98 -18.19 11.11 1.47
CA ARG A 98 -19.04 11.92 0.59
C ARG A 98 -18.53 11.89 -0.86
N HIS A 99 -17.23 11.95 -1.07
CA HIS A 99 -16.58 11.84 -2.38
C HIS A 99 -16.51 10.40 -2.90
N LYS A 100 -17.05 9.42 -2.16
CA LYS A 100 -17.04 7.99 -2.50
C LYS A 100 -15.63 7.44 -2.75
N LEU A 101 -14.64 8.01 -2.08
CA LEU A 101 -13.28 7.47 -2.09
C LEU A 101 -13.19 6.25 -1.17
N PRO A 102 -12.25 5.32 -1.44
CA PRO A 102 -11.98 4.23 -0.51
C PRO A 102 -11.72 4.74 0.90
N LEU A 103 -12.27 4.10 1.92
CA LEU A 103 -11.98 4.45 3.31
C LEU A 103 -10.52 4.11 3.65
N PRO A 104 -9.88 4.90 4.54
CA PRO A 104 -8.53 4.59 5.02
C PRO A 104 -8.39 3.17 5.58
N THR A 105 -7.20 2.59 5.48
CA THR A 105 -6.88 1.30 6.09
C THR A 105 -6.83 1.41 7.61
N ASN A 106 -6.28 2.52 8.13
CA ASN A 106 -6.22 2.78 9.57
C ASN A 106 -6.44 4.27 9.85
N ALA A 107 -6.87 4.56 11.09
CA ALA A 107 -6.76 5.87 11.72
C ALA A 107 -5.71 5.80 12.84
N GLN A 108 -5.08 6.93 13.17
CA GLN A 108 -4.11 7.11 14.25
C GLN A 108 -2.95 6.08 14.21
N LYS A 109 -2.42 5.83 13.01
CA LYS A 109 -1.36 4.83 12.80
C LYS A 109 0.02 5.37 13.10
N THR A 110 0.70 4.79 14.10
CA THR A 110 2.13 5.03 14.30
C THR A 110 2.95 4.28 13.27
N ILE A 111 3.79 5.01 12.55
CA ILE A 111 4.72 4.47 11.54
C ILE A 111 6.11 4.38 12.19
N PHE A 112 6.73 3.21 12.06
CA PHE A 112 8.03 2.90 12.65
C PHE A 112 9.11 2.76 11.55
N ASN A 113 10.31 3.25 11.86
CA ASN A 113 11.52 2.84 11.12
C ASN A 113 12.25 1.82 11.99
N ARG A 114 12.17 0.55 11.60
CA ARG A 114 12.50 -0.61 12.45
C ARG A 114 11.68 -0.53 13.74
N ASP A 115 12.29 -0.33 14.90
CA ASP A 115 11.60 -0.26 16.20
C ASP A 115 11.45 1.17 16.73
N VAL A 116 11.82 2.19 15.95
CA VAL A 116 11.75 3.60 16.36
C VAL A 116 10.53 4.27 15.73
N PRO A 117 9.61 4.83 16.53
CA PRO A 117 8.47 5.57 15.99
C PRO A 117 8.94 6.85 15.28
N VAL A 118 8.46 7.07 14.08
CA VAL A 118 8.81 8.23 13.22
C VAL A 118 7.71 9.27 13.26
N ALA A 119 6.49 8.85 13.00
CA ALA A 119 5.31 9.71 12.96
C ALA A 119 4.04 8.91 13.26
N GLN A 120 3.00 9.61 13.71
CA GLN A 120 1.64 9.10 13.76
C GLN A 120 0.85 9.77 12.65
N ALA A 121 0.33 8.98 11.72
CA ALA A 121 -0.53 9.44 10.64
C ALA A 121 -1.99 9.41 11.12
N ASP A 122 -2.74 10.49 10.87
CA ASP A 122 -4.15 10.55 11.22
C ASP A 122 -4.95 9.50 10.44
N PHE A 123 -4.61 9.31 9.16
CA PHE A 123 -5.14 8.21 8.35
C PHE A 123 -4.02 7.57 7.50
N SER A 124 -4.18 6.29 7.16
CA SER A 124 -3.27 5.62 6.24
C SER A 124 -3.99 4.69 5.27
N TYR A 125 -3.40 4.54 4.07
CA TYR A 125 -3.75 3.52 3.08
C TYR A 125 -2.54 2.62 2.89
N ASP A 126 -2.53 1.50 3.59
CA ASP A 126 -1.36 0.62 3.67
C ASP A 126 -0.98 0.01 2.33
N GLY A 127 -1.98 -0.40 1.54
CA GLY A 127 -1.78 -0.94 0.20
C GLY A 127 -1.14 0.03 -0.78
N ASP A 128 -1.29 1.33 -0.51
CA ASP A 128 -0.78 2.42 -1.35
C ASP A 128 0.46 3.08 -0.76
N GLY A 129 0.90 2.68 0.44
CA GLY A 129 1.99 3.33 1.16
C GLY A 129 1.74 4.81 1.40
N LEU A 130 0.47 5.20 1.65
CA LEU A 130 0.05 6.58 1.78
C LEU A 130 -0.27 6.93 3.24
N ALA A 131 0.40 7.96 3.76
CA ALA A 131 0.15 8.54 5.07
C ALA A 131 -0.52 9.91 4.92
N ILE A 132 -1.65 10.12 5.62
CA ILE A 132 -2.41 11.37 5.61
C ILE A 132 -2.26 12.05 6.96
N PHE A 133 -1.93 13.34 6.92
CA PHE A 133 -1.85 14.22 8.07
C PHE A 133 -2.91 15.31 7.97
N VAL A 134 -3.61 15.56 9.08
CA VAL A 134 -4.70 16.53 9.18
C VAL A 134 -4.25 17.67 10.09
N ASP A 135 -3.71 18.72 9.47
CA ASP A 135 -3.12 19.85 10.20
C ASP A 135 -4.19 20.85 10.62
N GLY A 136 -4.44 20.93 11.93
CA GLY A 136 -5.25 21.97 12.55
C GLY A 136 -4.47 23.28 12.76
N PRO A 137 -5.10 24.34 13.36
CA PRO A 137 -4.48 25.65 13.59
C PRO A 137 -3.21 25.59 14.45
N ASP A 138 -3.08 24.63 15.36
CA ASP A 138 -1.91 24.46 16.22
C ASP A 138 -0.63 24.08 15.46
N HIS A 139 -0.74 23.49 14.27
CA HIS A 139 0.39 23.17 13.40
C HIS A 139 1.03 24.41 12.75
N ASP A 140 0.43 25.60 12.90
CA ASP A 140 0.99 26.85 12.37
C ASP A 140 2.11 27.45 13.23
N LYS A 141 2.36 26.93 14.43
CA LYS A 141 3.48 27.33 15.28
C LYS A 141 4.80 26.89 14.66
N ASP A 142 5.79 27.80 14.55
CA ASP A 142 7.06 27.56 13.83
C ASP A 142 7.80 26.29 14.29
N PHE A 143 7.83 26.04 15.57
CA PHE A 143 8.49 24.85 16.15
C PHE A 143 7.75 23.53 15.73
N VAL A 144 6.42 23.56 15.65
CA VAL A 144 5.61 22.40 15.21
C VAL A 144 5.84 22.14 13.74
N LYS A 145 5.81 23.19 12.91
CA LYS A 145 6.10 23.10 11.47
C LYS A 145 7.44 22.43 11.16
N GLU A 146 8.51 22.84 11.88
CA GLU A 146 9.83 22.25 11.69
C GLU A 146 9.87 20.77 12.07
N SER A 147 9.21 20.41 13.18
CA SER A 147 9.11 19.01 13.63
C SER A 147 8.33 18.16 12.60
N ASP A 148 7.19 18.65 12.12
CA ASP A 148 6.34 17.92 11.18
C ASP A 148 7.03 17.78 9.83
N MET A 149 7.76 18.79 9.36
CA MET A 149 8.54 18.72 8.14
C MET A 149 9.58 17.60 8.22
N LYS A 150 10.36 17.52 9.31
CA LYS A 150 11.37 16.47 9.51
C LYS A 150 10.76 15.06 9.53
N LYS A 151 9.58 14.91 10.16
CA LYS A 151 8.85 13.62 10.17
C LYS A 151 8.40 13.22 8.77
N ARG A 152 7.87 14.17 8.00
CA ARG A 152 7.39 13.93 6.62
C ARG A 152 8.52 13.62 5.66
N GLU A 153 9.66 14.32 5.75
CA GLU A 153 10.88 14.01 5.01
C GLU A 153 11.35 12.57 5.30
N LYS A 154 11.30 12.18 6.59
CA LYS A 154 11.70 10.83 6.98
C LYS A 154 10.76 9.75 6.45
N LEU A 155 9.46 10.02 6.37
CA LEU A 155 8.49 9.12 5.76
C LEU A 155 8.73 8.96 4.26
N ASP A 156 9.05 10.06 3.56
CA ASP A 156 9.38 10.04 2.13
C ASP A 156 10.64 9.20 1.86
N GLU A 157 11.70 9.36 2.67
CA GLU A 157 12.89 8.51 2.61
C GLU A 157 12.58 7.01 2.81
N MET A 158 11.54 6.70 3.58
CA MET A 158 11.07 5.33 3.81
C MET A 158 10.15 4.81 2.70
N GLY A 159 9.85 5.63 1.69
CA GLY A 159 8.99 5.27 0.57
C GLY A 159 7.50 5.48 0.80
N TYR A 160 7.12 6.17 1.87
CA TYR A 160 5.73 6.58 2.05
C TYR A 160 5.42 7.81 1.22
N ARG A 161 4.24 7.84 0.60
CA ARG A 161 3.67 9.06 0.03
C ARG A 161 2.96 9.81 1.16
N VAL A 162 3.24 11.10 1.29
CA VAL A 162 2.65 11.94 2.33
C VAL A 162 1.61 12.86 1.71
N PHE A 163 0.41 12.88 2.30
CA PHE A 163 -0.67 13.78 1.91
C PHE A 163 -1.12 14.59 3.13
N VAL A 164 -1.13 15.91 2.99
CA VAL A 164 -1.47 16.82 4.09
C VAL A 164 -2.77 17.53 3.76
N ILE A 165 -3.68 17.59 4.72
CA ILE A 165 -4.94 18.34 4.65
C ILE A 165 -4.90 19.41 5.74
N ARG A 166 -4.91 20.66 5.33
CA ARG A 166 -4.86 21.78 6.28
C ARG A 166 -6.24 22.37 6.53
N TYR A 167 -6.43 22.88 7.73
CA TYR A 167 -7.71 23.49 8.16
C TYR A 167 -8.10 24.75 7.38
N ASP A 168 -7.12 25.46 6.80
CA ASP A 168 -7.28 26.70 6.03
C ASP A 168 -7.46 26.49 4.52
N GLU A 169 -7.47 25.23 4.06
CA GLU A 169 -7.72 24.84 2.66
C GLU A 169 -9.20 24.51 2.42
N ASP A 170 -9.62 24.55 1.15
CA ASP A 170 -10.92 24.00 0.76
C ASP A 170 -10.89 22.48 0.90
N LEU A 171 -11.60 21.99 1.91
CA LEU A 171 -11.61 20.58 2.27
C LEU A 171 -12.10 19.68 1.13
N ASP A 172 -13.17 20.08 0.43
CA ASP A 172 -13.75 19.27 -0.64
C ASP A 172 -12.81 19.14 -1.83
N ASN A 173 -12.20 20.24 -2.25
CA ASN A 173 -11.21 20.23 -3.31
C ASN A 173 -9.95 19.43 -2.92
N ARG A 174 -9.52 19.57 -1.66
CA ARG A 174 -8.34 18.84 -1.17
C ARG A 174 -8.61 17.35 -1.10
N VAL A 175 -9.74 16.92 -0.56
CA VAL A 175 -10.13 15.51 -0.52
C VAL A 175 -10.37 14.94 -1.93
N ALA A 176 -10.97 15.70 -2.85
CA ALA A 176 -11.11 15.26 -4.24
C ALA A 176 -9.74 14.97 -4.90
N SER A 177 -8.70 15.76 -4.59
CA SER A 177 -7.36 15.51 -5.10
C SER A 177 -6.71 14.22 -4.58
N LEU A 178 -7.19 13.66 -3.46
CA LEU A 178 -6.74 12.38 -2.92
C LEU A 178 -7.00 11.22 -3.90
N ALA A 179 -8.02 11.33 -4.77
CA ALA A 179 -8.31 10.35 -5.81
C ALA A 179 -7.08 10.01 -6.68
N GLN A 180 -6.26 11.02 -7.00
CA GLN A 180 -5.03 10.84 -7.79
C GLN A 180 -3.99 9.96 -7.05
N TYR A 181 -3.93 10.07 -5.74
CA TYR A 181 -3.03 9.26 -4.90
C TYR A 181 -3.51 7.83 -4.73
N LEU A 182 -4.82 7.63 -4.77
CA LEU A 182 -5.46 6.32 -4.67
C LEU A 182 -5.68 5.67 -6.06
N GLY A 183 -5.48 6.45 -7.14
CA GLY A 183 -5.61 6.04 -8.53
C GLY A 183 -7.05 5.61 -8.90
N VAL A 184 -8.02 6.30 -8.39
CA VAL A 184 -9.47 6.12 -8.63
C VAL A 184 -10.08 7.36 -9.22
#